data_77f9ca432702a9643b4c60e3ad1b9449
#
_entry.id   77f9ca432702a9643b4c60e3ad1b9449
#
_cell.length_a   1.000
_cell.length_b   1.000
_cell.length_c   1.000
_cell.angle_alpha   90.00
_cell.angle_beta   90.00
_cell.angle_gamma   90.00
#
_symmetry.space_group_name_H-M   'P 1'
#
loop_
_entity.id
_entity.type
_entity.pdbx_description
1 polymer ?
#
loop_
_entity_poly.entity_id
_entity_poly.type
_entity_poly.pdbx_seq_one_letter_code
_entity_poly.pdbx_strand_id
1 'polypeptide(L)'
;MKNVEWIILVTEHYEAMKTFYRDTLGFPIERDVPKEQFTQFKAENCFVAIYGKRFVEKLLGHPVTGKPGSTIYSFGESTNVDSDYQQLKAKGVQFIKLPETQPWGQRTAYFPDPDGNIWEIQQWIKK
;
A
#
# COMPACT_ATOMS: atom_id res chain seq x y z
N MET A 1 -17.17 15.12 7.00
CA MET A 1 -16.13 14.77 6.02
C MET A 1 -14.72 14.87 6.59
N LYS A 2 -14.50 14.29 7.79
CA LYS A 2 -13.19 14.35 8.44
C LYS A 2 -12.56 12.97 8.61
N ASN A 3 -13.24 11.92 8.14
CA ASN A 3 -12.76 10.56 8.25
C ASN A 3 -12.44 10.03 6.86
N VAL A 4 -11.18 9.68 6.62
CA VAL A 4 -10.77 9.02 5.39
C VAL A 4 -10.87 7.52 5.64
N GLU A 5 -11.85 6.90 5.04
CA GLU A 5 -12.15 5.48 5.29
C GLU A 5 -11.57 4.55 4.23
N TRP A 6 -11.37 5.07 3.02
CA TRP A 6 -10.89 4.29 1.89
C TRP A 6 -9.71 4.96 1.22
N ILE A 7 -8.78 4.14 0.76
CA ILE A 7 -7.75 4.52 -0.21
C ILE A 7 -7.94 3.59 -1.38
N ILE A 8 -8.20 4.14 -2.57
CA ILE A 8 -8.41 3.35 -3.78
C ILE A 8 -7.23 3.59 -4.71
N LEU A 9 -6.43 2.56 -4.93
CA LEU A 9 -5.28 2.61 -5.80
C LEU A 9 -5.70 2.20 -7.21
N VAL A 10 -5.59 3.13 -8.14
CA VAL A 10 -5.94 2.87 -9.53
C VAL A 10 -4.76 2.19 -10.21
N THR A 11 -5.03 1.10 -10.93
CA THR A 11 -3.95 0.27 -11.46
C THR A 11 -4.21 -0.19 -12.89
N GLU A 12 -3.14 -0.34 -13.64
CA GLU A 12 -3.14 -1.05 -14.92
C GLU A 12 -2.59 -2.47 -14.79
N HIS A 13 -2.28 -2.90 -13.55
CA HIS A 13 -1.69 -4.21 -13.25
C HIS A 13 -2.46 -4.90 -12.14
N TYR A 14 -3.77 -5.08 -12.37
CA TYR A 14 -4.69 -5.56 -11.34
C TYR A 14 -4.25 -6.88 -10.69
N GLU A 15 -3.86 -7.89 -11.48
CA GLU A 15 -3.51 -9.19 -10.93
C GLU A 15 -2.25 -9.13 -10.07
N ALA A 16 -1.22 -8.41 -10.53
CA ALA A 16 0.02 -8.25 -9.76
C ALA A 16 -0.24 -7.49 -8.46
N MET A 17 -1.07 -6.45 -8.52
CA MET A 17 -1.44 -5.67 -7.34
C MET A 17 -2.25 -6.51 -6.36
N LYS A 18 -3.21 -7.27 -6.86
CA LYS A 18 -4.03 -8.15 -6.01
C LYS A 18 -3.17 -9.17 -5.27
N THR A 19 -2.26 -9.82 -5.98
CA THR A 19 -1.34 -10.79 -5.38
C THR A 19 -0.47 -10.14 -4.32
N PHE A 20 0.04 -8.95 -4.59
CA PHE A 20 0.90 -8.24 -3.65
C PHE A 20 0.17 -7.91 -2.34
N TYR A 21 -1.01 -7.31 -2.42
CA TYR A 21 -1.74 -6.92 -1.21
C TYR A 21 -2.30 -8.12 -0.45
N ARG A 22 -2.77 -9.13 -1.16
CA ARG A 22 -3.30 -10.34 -0.53
C ARG A 22 -2.20 -11.21 0.07
N ASP A 23 -1.16 -11.53 -0.71
CA ASP A 23 -0.18 -12.55 -0.34
C ASP A 23 1.08 -11.97 0.30
N THR A 24 1.61 -10.87 -0.23
CA THR A 24 2.84 -10.26 0.31
C THR A 24 2.55 -9.46 1.57
N LEU A 25 1.55 -8.58 1.53
CA LEU A 25 1.17 -7.78 2.70
C LEU A 25 0.18 -8.49 3.61
N GLY A 26 -0.52 -9.50 3.12
CA GLY A 26 -1.41 -10.31 3.94
C GLY A 26 -2.73 -9.64 4.33
N PHE A 27 -3.21 -8.68 3.55
CA PHE A 27 -4.50 -8.05 3.83
C PHE A 27 -5.64 -9.00 3.49
N PRO A 28 -6.60 -9.21 4.40
CA PRO A 28 -7.82 -9.95 4.08
C PRO A 28 -8.63 -9.24 3.01
N ILE A 29 -9.25 -10.02 2.14
CA ILE A 29 -10.18 -9.48 1.15
C ILE A 29 -11.54 -9.31 1.81
N GLU A 30 -12.10 -8.10 1.74
CA GLU A 30 -13.44 -7.79 2.22
C GLU A 30 -14.48 -7.99 1.12
N ARG A 31 -14.14 -7.55 -0.09
CA ARG A 31 -15.02 -7.68 -1.25
C ARG A 31 -14.19 -7.82 -2.51
N ASP A 32 -14.59 -8.71 -3.40
CA ASP A 32 -13.86 -9.02 -4.62
C ASP A 32 -14.79 -9.05 -5.81
N VAL A 33 -14.51 -8.22 -6.81
CA VAL A 33 -15.30 -8.17 -8.06
C VAL A 33 -14.31 -8.19 -9.25
N PRO A 34 -13.71 -9.36 -9.55
CA PRO A 34 -12.67 -9.44 -10.57
C PRO A 34 -13.10 -8.97 -11.96
N LYS A 35 -14.38 -9.12 -12.31
CA LYS A 35 -14.89 -8.67 -13.61
C LYS A 35 -14.74 -7.17 -13.82
N GLU A 36 -14.74 -6.40 -12.73
CA GLU A 36 -14.56 -4.95 -12.76
C GLU A 36 -13.15 -4.56 -12.31
N GLN A 37 -12.25 -5.54 -12.16
CA GLN A 37 -10.91 -5.33 -11.65
C GLN A 37 -10.92 -4.54 -10.34
N PHE A 38 -11.81 -4.95 -9.42
CA PHE A 38 -11.97 -4.31 -8.12
C PHE A 38 -11.77 -5.32 -7.01
N THR A 39 -10.90 -5.00 -6.06
CA THR A 39 -10.73 -5.79 -4.83
C THR A 39 -10.56 -4.83 -3.67
N GLN A 40 -11.41 -5.01 -2.65
CA GLN A 40 -11.35 -4.26 -1.41
C GLN A 40 -10.66 -5.10 -0.35
N PHE A 41 -9.56 -4.58 0.19
CA PHE A 41 -8.85 -5.22 1.29
C PHE A 41 -9.14 -4.49 2.59
N LYS A 42 -9.15 -5.24 3.68
CA LYS A 42 -9.38 -4.70 5.01
C LYS A 42 -8.05 -4.46 5.71
N ALA A 43 -7.74 -3.20 5.99
CA ALA A 43 -6.70 -2.82 6.94
C ALA A 43 -7.37 -2.58 8.29
N GLU A 44 -6.60 -2.37 9.35
CA GLU A 44 -7.17 -2.28 10.69
C GLU A 44 -8.15 -1.11 10.86
N ASN A 45 -7.77 0.06 10.34
CA ASN A 45 -8.53 1.30 10.55
C ASN A 45 -9.06 1.92 9.25
N CYS A 46 -8.87 1.28 8.12
CA CYS A 46 -9.39 1.77 6.84
C CYS A 46 -9.46 0.62 5.83
N PHE A 47 -10.03 0.90 4.67
CA PHE A 47 -9.99 -0.03 3.55
C PHE A 47 -8.97 0.44 2.52
N VAL A 48 -8.23 -0.50 1.98
CA VAL A 48 -7.37 -0.27 0.82
C VAL A 48 -7.98 -1.08 -0.32
N ALA A 49 -8.25 -0.43 -1.43
CA ALA A 49 -8.78 -1.12 -2.59
C ALA A 49 -7.87 -0.91 -3.80
N ILE A 50 -7.91 -1.86 -4.72
CA ILE A 50 -7.31 -1.73 -6.02
C ILE A 50 -8.42 -1.74 -7.05
N TYR A 51 -8.29 -0.93 -8.09
CA TYR A 51 -9.35 -0.74 -9.07
C TYR A 51 -8.73 -0.48 -10.44
N GLY A 52 -9.15 -1.26 -11.44
CA GLY A 52 -8.61 -1.14 -12.79
C GLY A 52 -8.85 0.24 -13.39
N LYS A 53 -7.82 0.84 -13.96
CA LYS A 53 -7.86 2.20 -14.51
C LYS A 53 -9.01 2.39 -15.49
N ARG A 54 -9.22 1.44 -16.39
CA ARG A 54 -10.29 1.50 -17.38
C ARG A 54 -11.67 1.67 -16.74
N PHE A 55 -11.91 0.93 -15.66
CA PHE A 55 -13.19 0.98 -14.96
C PHE A 55 -13.35 2.25 -14.14
N VAL A 56 -12.26 2.74 -13.57
CA VAL A 56 -12.27 4.01 -12.82
C VAL A 56 -12.55 5.18 -13.77
N GLU A 57 -11.91 5.23 -14.92
CA GLU A 57 -12.16 6.27 -15.90
C GLU A 57 -13.61 6.27 -16.37
N LYS A 58 -14.18 5.09 -16.55
CA LYS A 58 -15.60 4.98 -16.90
C LYS A 58 -16.48 5.48 -15.75
N LEU A 59 -16.16 5.12 -14.53
CA LEU A 59 -16.90 5.55 -13.35
C LEU A 59 -16.89 7.07 -13.20
N LEU A 60 -15.71 7.68 -13.37
CA LEU A 60 -15.54 9.13 -13.19
C LEU A 60 -15.98 9.94 -14.40
N GLY A 61 -16.03 9.33 -15.59
CA GLY A 61 -16.20 10.05 -16.85
C GLY A 61 -15.05 11.00 -17.12
N HIS A 62 -13.84 10.64 -16.67
CA HIS A 62 -12.68 11.51 -16.70
C HIS A 62 -11.41 10.68 -16.74
N PRO A 63 -10.37 11.08 -17.49
CA PRO A 63 -9.11 10.35 -17.51
C PRO A 63 -8.44 10.37 -16.14
N VAL A 64 -7.83 9.25 -15.77
CA VAL A 64 -6.96 9.19 -14.60
C VAL A 64 -5.54 9.50 -15.06
N THR A 65 -4.98 10.59 -14.52
CA THR A 65 -3.65 11.07 -14.87
C THR A 65 -2.72 10.97 -13.66
N GLY A 66 -1.44 11.15 -13.90
CA GLY A 66 -0.43 11.05 -12.85
C GLY A 66 0.21 9.68 -12.83
N LYS A 67 1.25 9.55 -12.00
CA LYS A 67 2.02 8.32 -11.88
C LYS A 67 2.09 7.89 -10.43
N PRO A 68 2.09 6.55 -10.17
CA PRO A 68 2.36 6.05 -8.82
C PRO A 68 3.71 6.56 -8.31
N GLY A 69 3.83 6.68 -6.99
CA GLY A 69 5.08 7.12 -6.37
C GLY A 69 5.11 8.58 -5.93
N SER A 70 3.99 9.30 -6.11
CA SER A 70 3.88 10.70 -5.67
C SER A 70 3.24 10.86 -4.29
N THR A 71 2.89 9.76 -3.65
CA THR A 71 2.29 9.73 -2.30
C THR A 71 2.99 8.66 -1.49
N ILE A 72 3.22 8.93 -0.21
CA ILE A 72 3.71 7.93 0.72
C ILE A 72 2.55 7.52 1.62
N TYR A 73 2.25 6.23 1.65
CA TYR A 73 1.27 5.65 2.55
C TYR A 73 2.04 5.04 3.72
N SER A 74 1.61 5.31 4.93
CA SER A 74 2.33 4.85 6.12
C SER A 74 1.45 3.91 6.93
N PHE A 75 2.03 2.76 7.32
CA PHE A 75 1.37 1.86 8.26
C PHE A 75 1.38 2.44 9.66
N GLY A 76 0.45 2.01 10.48
CA GLY A 76 0.48 2.31 11.91
C GLY A 76 1.78 1.82 12.54
N GLU A 77 2.11 2.38 13.70
CA GLU A 77 3.41 2.14 14.33
C GLU A 77 3.70 0.65 14.51
N SER A 78 4.84 0.21 13.99
CA SER A 78 5.34 -1.16 14.14
C SER A 78 5.94 -1.35 15.53
N THR A 79 5.92 -2.58 16.01
CA THR A 79 6.65 -2.94 17.23
C THR A 79 8.13 -3.20 16.94
N ASN A 80 8.47 -3.51 15.68
CA ASN A 80 9.86 -3.77 15.29
C ASN A 80 10.00 -3.65 13.76
N VAL A 81 10.45 -2.49 13.30
CA VAL A 81 10.64 -2.21 11.86
C VAL A 81 11.63 -3.18 11.24
N ASP A 82 12.72 -3.51 11.94
CA ASP A 82 13.73 -4.43 11.39
C ASP A 82 13.16 -5.82 11.15
N SER A 83 12.33 -6.30 12.04
CA SER A 83 11.64 -7.58 11.89
C SER A 83 10.68 -7.56 10.70
N ASP A 84 9.87 -6.51 10.59
CA ASP A 84 8.94 -6.34 9.46
C ASP A 84 9.69 -6.30 8.13
N TYR A 85 10.82 -5.59 8.11
CA TYR A 85 11.69 -5.53 6.94
C TYR A 85 12.17 -6.91 6.53
N GLN A 86 12.67 -7.72 7.48
CA GLN A 86 13.16 -9.05 7.17
C GLN A 86 12.04 -9.95 6.62
N GLN A 87 10.85 -9.87 7.19
CA GLN A 87 9.71 -10.66 6.73
C GLN A 87 9.31 -10.28 5.30
N LEU A 88 9.22 -9.00 4.99
CA LEU A 88 8.87 -8.53 3.66
C LEU A 88 9.97 -8.86 2.64
N LYS A 89 11.22 -8.71 3.04
CA LYS A 89 12.36 -9.07 2.19
C LYS A 89 12.31 -10.56 1.84
N ALA A 90 11.98 -11.41 2.79
CA ALA A 90 11.87 -12.86 2.56
C ALA A 90 10.75 -13.18 1.57
N LYS A 91 9.74 -12.33 1.45
CA LYS A 91 8.65 -12.45 0.48
C LYS A 91 8.97 -11.81 -0.87
N GLY A 92 10.20 -11.33 -1.07
CA GLY A 92 10.64 -10.77 -2.34
C GLY A 92 10.48 -9.28 -2.51
N VAL A 93 10.11 -8.55 -1.45
CA VAL A 93 9.98 -7.10 -1.52
C VAL A 93 11.36 -6.46 -1.63
N GLN A 94 11.52 -5.56 -2.61
CA GLN A 94 12.75 -4.81 -2.79
C GLN A 94 12.57 -3.41 -2.23
N PHE A 95 13.22 -3.12 -1.11
CA PHE A 95 13.05 -1.85 -0.43
C PHE A 95 13.73 -0.70 -1.17
N ILE A 96 13.05 0.45 -1.21
CA ILE A 96 13.60 1.71 -1.71
C ILE A 96 14.63 2.23 -0.72
N LYS A 97 14.31 2.15 0.57
CA LYS A 97 15.16 2.59 1.66
C LYS A 97 15.12 1.55 2.78
N LEU A 98 16.29 1.08 3.18
CA LEU A 98 16.43 0.11 4.26
C LEU A 98 16.13 0.77 5.62
N PRO A 99 15.88 -0.02 6.67
CA PRO A 99 15.61 0.56 7.99
C PRO A 99 16.71 1.49 8.44
N GLU A 100 16.31 2.68 8.87
CA GLU A 100 17.22 3.73 9.33
C GLU A 100 16.51 4.55 10.40
N THR A 101 17.22 4.89 11.46
CA THR A 101 16.70 5.80 12.49
C THR A 101 16.93 7.23 12.05
N GLN A 102 15.84 7.97 11.90
CA GLN A 102 15.88 9.34 11.45
C GLN A 102 16.31 10.30 12.57
N PRO A 103 16.80 11.50 12.23
CA PRO A 103 17.24 12.45 13.26
C PRO A 103 16.17 12.82 14.28
N TRP A 104 14.89 12.71 13.94
CA TRP A 104 13.78 13.02 14.85
C TRP A 104 13.36 11.84 15.73
N GLY A 105 14.08 10.69 15.65
CA GLY A 105 13.87 9.54 16.54
C GLY A 105 12.94 8.46 16.04
N GLN A 106 12.49 8.55 14.82
CA GLN A 106 11.64 7.55 14.17
C GLN A 106 12.49 6.62 13.31
N ARG A 107 12.30 5.31 13.44
CA ARG A 107 12.93 4.35 12.55
C ARG A 107 11.98 4.03 11.42
N THR A 108 12.45 4.17 10.19
CA THR A 108 11.61 4.05 9.00
C THR A 108 12.26 3.18 7.94
N ALA A 109 11.44 2.57 7.11
CA ALA A 109 11.86 1.91 5.89
C ALA A 109 10.76 2.06 4.84
N TYR A 110 11.12 2.02 3.57
CA TYR A 110 10.20 2.31 2.48
C TYR A 110 10.28 1.25 1.40
N PHE A 111 9.12 0.83 0.90
CA PHE A 111 9.05 -0.16 -0.18
C PHE A 111 7.95 0.19 -1.17
N PRO A 112 8.11 -0.17 -2.46
CA PRO A 112 7.07 0.05 -3.45
C PRO A 112 6.16 -1.17 -3.54
N ASP A 113 4.91 -0.95 -3.95
CA ASP A 113 4.08 -2.02 -4.47
C ASP A 113 4.43 -2.26 -5.96
N PRO A 114 3.80 -3.22 -6.65
CA PRO A 114 4.13 -3.50 -8.05
C PRO A 114 3.96 -2.33 -9.01
N ASP A 115 3.08 -1.38 -8.70
CA ASP A 115 2.89 -0.17 -9.51
C ASP A 115 3.88 0.93 -9.16
N GLY A 116 4.56 0.85 -8.02
CA GLY A 116 5.46 1.88 -7.55
C GLY A 116 4.85 2.83 -6.52
N ASN A 117 3.66 2.52 -5.99
CA ASN A 117 3.14 3.27 -4.84
C ASN A 117 4.05 3.01 -3.65
N ILE A 118 4.36 4.07 -2.90
CA ILE A 118 5.36 3.98 -1.83
C ILE A 118 4.68 3.76 -0.48
N TRP A 119 5.14 2.74 0.24
CA TRP A 119 4.69 2.43 1.59
C TRP A 119 5.81 2.61 2.58
N GLU A 120 5.47 3.12 3.76
CA GLU A 120 6.38 3.30 4.88
C GLU A 120 6.01 2.35 6.02
N ILE A 121 7.00 1.65 6.57
CA ILE A 121 6.89 1.02 7.89
C ILE A 121 7.69 1.88 8.86
N GLN A 122 7.18 2.09 10.06
CA GLN A 122 7.76 3.06 10.97
C GLN A 122 7.55 2.66 12.44
N GLN A 123 8.42 3.19 13.28
CA GLN A 123 8.44 2.90 14.71
C GLN A 123 9.16 4.06 15.41
N TRP A 124 8.58 4.57 16.49
CA TRP A 124 9.25 5.59 17.28
C TRP A 124 10.21 4.95 18.27
N ILE A 125 11.48 5.30 18.14
CA ILE A 125 12.54 4.84 19.04
C ILE A 125 12.67 5.82 20.21
N LYS A 126 12.51 7.12 19.91
CA LYS A 126 12.46 8.19 20.92
C LYS A 126 11.21 9.01 20.69
N LYS A 127 10.40 9.13 21.70
CA LYS A 127 9.19 9.97 21.63
C LYS A 127 9.38 11.25 22.44
#